data_88a3cfc70bebe63f96051069c74d36c4
#
_entry.id   88a3cfc70bebe63f96051069c74d36c4
#
_cell.length_a   1.000
_cell.length_b   1.000
_cell.length_c   1.000
_cell.angle_alpha   90.00
_cell.angle_beta   90.00
_cell.angle_gamma   90.00
#
_symmetry.space_group_name_H-M   'P 1'
#
loop_
_entity.id
_entity.type
_entity.pdbx_description
1 polymer ?
#
loop_
_entity_poly.entity_id
_entity_poly.type
_entity_poly.pdbx_seq_one_letter_code
_entity_poly.pdbx_strand_id
1 'polypeptide(L)'
;MLSVSTFAIMTIHHTGTTALVTGASSGLGAEFATQLARRGADLVLVARREDRLKDLAARLEREHGVRATVIALDLADAGAPARLRAALDERGIRIQTLINNAGFGAKGDFVEADAARMAEMVQVNVASLVGITREFLPELTREGRGALVNVASVAAYQPCPGMAVYGASKAFVLSFTESIAHETRSSGLRVLALSPGATRTEFFDVVGTEAAAVGRFQSATDVVAQAMAALDRRRTPASIVSGAANAVTSKLVGLMPRRMTLAISGRLLAESA
;
A
#
# COMPACT_ATOMS: atom_id res chain seq x y z
N MET A 1 -1.08 18.03 -44.19
CA MET A 1 -0.98 18.48 -42.80
C MET A 1 -1.48 17.37 -41.92
N LEU A 2 -0.60 16.55 -41.35
CA LEU A 2 -0.95 15.49 -40.41
C LEU A 2 -1.03 16.12 -39.01
N SER A 3 -2.25 16.15 -38.49
CA SER A 3 -2.52 16.59 -37.09
C SER A 3 -1.83 15.61 -36.16
N VAL A 4 -0.79 16.06 -35.49
CA VAL A 4 -0.20 15.35 -34.32
C VAL A 4 -1.18 15.50 -33.18
N SER A 5 -2.04 14.50 -33.00
CA SER A 5 -2.87 14.39 -31.81
C SER A 5 -1.93 14.25 -30.60
N THR A 6 -1.77 15.33 -29.86
CA THR A 6 -1.14 15.34 -28.54
C THR A 6 -1.94 14.38 -27.66
N PHE A 7 -1.42 13.19 -27.41
CA PHE A 7 -1.98 12.25 -26.47
C PHE A 7 -1.90 12.88 -25.07
N ALA A 8 -2.98 13.54 -24.64
CA ALA A 8 -3.10 14.00 -23.27
C ALA A 8 -2.98 12.79 -22.34
N ILE A 9 -1.91 12.75 -21.58
CA ILE A 9 -1.77 11.83 -20.44
C ILE A 9 -2.92 12.20 -19.52
N MET A 10 -3.88 11.29 -19.34
CA MET A 10 -5.00 11.49 -18.43
C MET A 10 -4.51 11.31 -16.99
N THR A 11 -3.78 12.28 -16.48
CA THR A 11 -3.35 12.35 -15.08
C THR A 11 -4.57 12.42 -14.17
N ILE A 12 -4.54 11.72 -13.03
CA ILE A 12 -5.58 11.92 -12.01
C ILE A 12 -5.50 13.37 -11.53
N HIS A 13 -6.60 14.09 -11.63
CA HIS A 13 -6.70 15.41 -11.02
C HIS A 13 -6.93 15.24 -9.52
N HIS A 14 -5.95 15.62 -8.71
CA HIS A 14 -6.01 15.51 -7.25
C HIS A 14 -6.53 16.79 -6.59
N THR A 15 -6.44 17.94 -7.25
CA THR A 15 -6.97 19.22 -6.74
C THR A 15 -8.47 19.13 -6.49
N GLY A 16 -8.90 19.53 -5.29
CA GLY A 16 -10.30 19.44 -4.87
C GLY A 16 -10.78 18.02 -4.56
N THR A 17 -9.85 17.07 -4.39
CA THR A 17 -10.14 15.71 -3.92
C THR A 17 -9.49 15.46 -2.58
N THR A 18 -9.97 14.45 -1.86
CA THR A 18 -9.38 14.00 -0.59
C THR A 18 -8.84 12.60 -0.72
N ALA A 19 -7.61 12.39 -0.25
CA ALA A 19 -6.96 11.09 -0.19
C ALA A 19 -6.81 10.61 1.25
N LEU A 20 -7.27 9.39 1.54
CA LEU A 20 -7.06 8.72 2.81
C LEU A 20 -5.83 7.80 2.71
N VAL A 21 -4.90 7.95 3.66
CA VAL A 21 -3.68 7.14 3.71
C VAL A 21 -3.58 6.47 5.08
N THR A 22 -3.58 5.13 5.10
CA THR A 22 -3.33 4.36 6.32
C THR A 22 -1.83 4.09 6.50
N GLY A 23 -1.37 4.02 7.77
CA GLY A 23 0.06 3.90 8.07
C GLY A 23 0.86 5.15 7.67
N ALA A 24 0.21 6.32 7.72
CA ALA A 24 0.79 7.58 7.23
C ALA A 24 1.92 8.15 8.12
N SER A 25 2.17 7.59 9.31
CA SER A 25 3.15 8.14 10.26
C SER A 25 4.62 7.90 9.88
N SER A 26 4.91 7.10 8.85
CA SER A 26 6.28 6.83 8.38
C SER A 26 6.33 6.17 7.00
N GLY A 27 7.53 6.03 6.45
CA GLY A 27 7.84 5.21 5.27
C GLY A 27 7.01 5.54 4.04
N LEU A 28 6.49 4.49 3.38
CA LEU A 28 5.70 4.64 2.15
C LEU A 28 4.41 5.44 2.39
N GLY A 29 3.75 5.30 3.56
CA GLY A 29 2.53 6.04 3.86
C GLY A 29 2.75 7.54 3.94
N ALA A 30 3.80 7.98 4.62
CA ALA A 30 4.18 9.39 4.69
C ALA A 30 4.58 9.95 3.30
N GLU A 31 5.25 9.12 2.49
CA GLU A 31 5.62 9.51 1.13
C GLU A 31 4.42 9.58 0.19
N PHE A 32 3.45 8.65 0.28
CA PHE A 32 2.18 8.76 -0.44
C PHE A 32 1.45 10.05 -0.09
N ALA A 33 1.34 10.37 1.21
CA ALA A 33 0.73 11.63 1.67
C ALA A 33 1.45 12.84 1.07
N THR A 34 2.79 12.83 1.06
CA THR A 34 3.61 13.91 0.49
C THR A 34 3.38 14.08 -1.02
N GLN A 35 3.40 12.99 -1.80
CA GLN A 35 3.22 13.10 -3.24
C GLN A 35 1.77 13.46 -3.64
N LEU A 36 0.77 13.02 -2.85
CA LEU A 36 -0.63 13.40 -3.06
C LEU A 36 -0.87 14.87 -2.70
N ALA A 37 -0.31 15.36 -1.58
CA ALA A 37 -0.35 16.78 -1.22
C ALA A 37 0.28 17.67 -2.30
N ARG A 38 1.45 17.29 -2.80
CA ARG A 38 2.14 17.99 -3.90
C ARG A 38 1.27 18.08 -5.17
N ARG A 39 0.36 17.12 -5.38
CA ARG A 39 -0.61 17.11 -6.49
C ARG A 39 -1.91 17.85 -6.15
N GLY A 40 -2.02 18.46 -4.97
CA GLY A 40 -3.14 19.29 -4.54
C GLY A 40 -4.30 18.51 -3.90
N ALA A 41 -4.11 17.26 -3.47
CA ALA A 41 -5.11 16.52 -2.71
C ALA A 41 -5.14 16.99 -1.25
N ASP A 42 -6.33 17.20 -0.68
CA ASP A 42 -6.54 17.19 0.76
C ASP A 42 -6.30 15.78 1.31
N LEU A 43 -5.93 15.67 2.58
CA LEU A 43 -5.48 14.41 3.16
C LEU A 43 -6.29 14.01 4.40
N VAL A 44 -6.48 12.70 4.55
CA VAL A 44 -6.82 12.05 5.82
C VAL A 44 -5.66 11.12 6.17
N LEU A 45 -4.93 11.43 7.24
CA LEU A 45 -3.76 10.70 7.69
C LEU A 45 -4.14 9.80 8.87
N VAL A 46 -3.99 8.48 8.69
CA VAL A 46 -4.42 7.48 9.67
C VAL A 46 -3.23 6.65 10.14
N ALA A 47 -2.94 6.65 11.44
CA ALA A 47 -1.99 5.76 12.11
C ALA A 47 -2.18 5.82 13.64
N ARG A 48 -1.38 5.04 14.39
CA ARG A 48 -1.40 5.04 15.86
C ARG A 48 -0.67 6.24 16.48
N ARG A 49 0.43 6.69 15.85
CA ARG A 49 1.34 7.75 16.37
C ARG A 49 0.80 9.12 15.99
N GLU A 50 -0.05 9.66 16.85
CA GLU A 50 -0.76 10.93 16.59
C GLU A 50 0.19 12.13 16.44
N ASP A 51 1.21 12.19 17.27
CA ASP A 51 2.26 13.23 17.23
C ASP A 51 2.91 13.32 15.86
N ARG A 52 3.36 12.18 15.31
CA ARG A 52 3.97 12.13 13.97
C ARG A 52 2.99 12.49 12.85
N LEU A 53 1.71 12.14 13.02
CA LEU A 53 0.68 12.54 12.05
C LEU A 53 0.45 14.04 12.08
N LYS A 54 0.43 14.68 13.26
CA LYS A 54 0.30 16.14 13.42
C LYS A 54 1.48 16.87 12.80
N ASP A 55 2.70 16.40 13.03
CA ASP A 55 3.91 16.98 12.43
C ASP A 55 3.88 16.88 10.90
N LEU A 56 3.50 15.71 10.37
CA LEU A 56 3.35 15.51 8.94
C LEU A 56 2.25 16.42 8.35
N ALA A 57 1.09 16.48 9.00
CA ALA A 57 -0.03 17.33 8.58
C ALA A 57 0.40 18.79 8.49
N ALA A 58 0.95 19.34 9.58
CA ALA A 58 1.38 20.75 9.64
C ALA A 58 2.45 21.06 8.56
N ARG A 59 3.36 20.12 8.29
CA ARG A 59 4.35 20.27 7.22
C ARG A 59 3.68 20.33 5.85
N LEU A 60 2.78 19.38 5.53
CA LEU A 60 2.14 19.29 4.22
C LEU A 60 1.18 20.47 3.96
N GLU A 61 0.45 20.92 4.97
CA GLU A 61 -0.38 22.11 4.89
C GLU A 61 0.45 23.37 4.56
N ARG A 62 1.57 23.56 5.25
CA ARG A 62 2.47 24.69 5.04
C ARG A 62 3.14 24.66 3.66
N GLU A 63 3.61 23.49 3.22
CA GLU A 63 4.38 23.35 1.98
C GLU A 63 3.52 23.33 0.71
N HIS A 64 2.27 22.84 0.81
CA HIS A 64 1.43 22.57 -0.37
C HIS A 64 0.07 23.27 -0.33
N GLY A 65 -0.31 23.92 0.79
CA GLY A 65 -1.58 24.66 0.90
C GLY A 65 -2.81 23.75 0.89
N VAL A 66 -2.66 22.47 1.20
CA VAL A 66 -3.74 21.48 1.30
C VAL A 66 -4.24 21.39 2.75
N ARG A 67 -5.38 20.76 2.99
CA ARG A 67 -5.85 20.41 4.34
C ARG A 67 -5.45 19.00 4.69
N ALA A 68 -4.98 18.75 5.91
CA ALA A 68 -4.58 17.43 6.38
C ALA A 68 -5.28 17.09 7.70
N THR A 69 -6.29 16.23 7.63
CA THR A 69 -7.03 15.74 8.80
C THR A 69 -6.30 14.55 9.41
N VAL A 70 -5.99 14.63 10.70
CA VAL A 70 -5.35 13.56 11.48
C VAL A 70 -6.42 12.70 12.16
N ILE A 71 -6.30 11.37 12.02
CA ILE A 71 -7.11 10.39 12.75
C ILE A 71 -6.16 9.37 13.40
N ALA A 72 -5.97 9.49 14.71
CA ALA A 72 -5.24 8.50 15.50
C ALA A 72 -6.10 7.25 15.68
N LEU A 73 -5.71 6.14 15.07
CA LEU A 73 -6.48 4.90 15.07
C LEU A 73 -5.56 3.68 15.01
N ASP A 74 -5.81 2.70 15.88
CA ASP A 74 -5.16 1.41 15.80
C ASP A 74 -5.96 0.46 14.89
N LEU A 75 -5.34 0.04 13.80
CA LEU A 75 -5.93 -0.90 12.85
C LEU A 75 -5.86 -2.36 13.29
N ALA A 76 -5.20 -2.66 14.43
CA ALA A 76 -5.28 -3.95 15.08
C ALA A 76 -6.65 -4.20 15.73
N ASP A 77 -7.43 -3.14 16.00
CA ASP A 77 -8.79 -3.27 16.49
C ASP A 77 -9.75 -3.62 15.36
N ALA A 78 -10.51 -4.70 15.54
CA ALA A 78 -11.47 -5.19 14.55
C ALA A 78 -12.56 -4.16 14.19
N GLY A 79 -12.92 -3.26 15.12
CA GLY A 79 -13.86 -2.16 14.88
C GLY A 79 -13.29 -0.94 14.15
N ALA A 80 -11.98 -0.94 13.88
CA ALA A 80 -11.31 0.23 13.29
C ALA A 80 -11.91 0.70 11.94
N PRO A 81 -12.26 -0.18 10.98
CA PRO A 81 -12.87 0.27 9.72
C PRO A 81 -14.15 1.07 9.91
N ALA A 82 -15.08 0.59 10.74
CA ALA A 82 -16.34 1.26 11.03
C ALA A 82 -16.13 2.59 11.76
N ARG A 83 -15.21 2.63 12.75
CA ARG A 83 -14.85 3.89 13.44
C ARG A 83 -14.23 4.91 12.51
N LEU A 84 -13.38 4.46 11.58
CA LEU A 84 -12.80 5.35 10.57
C LEU A 84 -13.90 5.95 9.67
N ARG A 85 -14.84 5.12 9.21
CA ARG A 85 -16.00 5.57 8.42
C ARG A 85 -16.80 6.61 9.18
N ALA A 86 -17.21 6.31 10.42
CA ALA A 86 -17.97 7.21 11.28
C ALA A 86 -17.24 8.54 11.49
N ALA A 87 -15.94 8.50 11.79
CA ALA A 87 -15.14 9.71 12.00
C ALA A 87 -15.05 10.63 10.77
N LEU A 88 -15.10 10.06 9.56
CA LEU A 88 -15.16 10.88 8.33
C LEU A 88 -16.57 11.42 8.09
N ASP A 89 -17.60 10.62 8.33
CA ASP A 89 -18.99 11.03 8.17
C ASP A 89 -19.35 12.20 9.11
N GLU A 90 -18.93 12.13 10.38
CA GLU A 90 -19.10 13.22 11.36
C GLU A 90 -18.45 14.54 10.91
N ARG A 91 -17.35 14.47 10.15
CA ARG A 91 -16.64 15.63 9.62
C ARG A 91 -17.11 16.05 8.22
N GLY A 92 -18.05 15.33 7.64
CA GLY A 92 -18.52 15.56 6.27
C GLY A 92 -17.43 15.32 5.21
N ILE A 93 -16.41 14.51 5.53
CA ILE A 93 -15.27 14.25 4.63
C ILE A 93 -15.63 13.09 3.70
N ARG A 94 -15.51 13.33 2.38
CA ARG A 94 -15.62 12.33 1.33
C ARG A 94 -14.24 12.10 0.68
N ILE A 95 -13.90 10.85 0.45
CA ILE A 95 -12.60 10.52 -0.17
C ILE A 95 -12.78 10.06 -1.61
N GLN A 96 -11.83 10.43 -2.46
CA GLN A 96 -11.73 9.96 -3.84
C GLN A 96 -10.54 9.01 -4.04
N THR A 97 -9.57 9.03 -3.12
CA THR A 97 -8.41 8.15 -3.18
C THR A 97 -8.22 7.45 -1.83
N LEU A 98 -8.02 6.15 -1.87
CA LEU A 98 -7.71 5.32 -0.70
C LEU A 98 -6.36 4.62 -0.89
N ILE A 99 -5.43 4.85 0.03
CA ILE A 99 -4.14 4.17 0.12
C ILE A 99 -4.13 3.28 1.36
N ASN A 100 -4.38 1.99 1.18
CA ASN A 100 -4.21 0.98 2.21
C ASN A 100 -2.74 0.57 2.26
N ASN A 101 -1.98 1.28 3.09
CA ASN A 101 -0.54 1.07 3.24
C ASN A 101 -0.17 0.47 4.61
N ALA A 102 -0.98 0.66 5.63
CA ALA A 102 -0.69 0.12 6.96
C ALA A 102 -0.41 -1.39 6.90
N GLY A 103 0.64 -1.80 7.57
CA GLY A 103 1.05 -3.20 7.66
C GLY A 103 2.44 -3.33 8.26
N PHE A 104 2.73 -4.50 8.78
CA PHE A 104 4.04 -4.83 9.33
C PHE A 104 4.39 -6.30 9.05
N GLY A 105 5.65 -6.65 9.30
CA GLY A 105 6.18 -8.00 9.20
C GLY A 105 6.82 -8.45 10.50
N ALA A 106 7.09 -9.74 10.59
CA ALA A 106 7.93 -10.34 11.61
C ALA A 106 8.77 -11.44 10.96
N LYS A 107 10.00 -11.65 11.44
CA LYS A 107 10.90 -12.73 11.01
C LYS A 107 11.15 -13.66 12.18
N GLY A 108 11.23 -14.97 11.91
CA GLY A 108 11.51 -16.03 12.86
C GLY A 108 10.79 -17.33 12.47
N ASP A 109 11.18 -18.43 13.09
CA ASP A 109 10.53 -19.70 12.90
C ASP A 109 9.11 -19.69 13.46
N PHE A 110 8.16 -20.19 12.67
CA PHE A 110 6.74 -20.12 13.04
C PHE A 110 6.40 -20.88 14.32
N VAL A 111 7.14 -21.94 14.62
CA VAL A 111 6.96 -22.73 15.85
C VAL A 111 7.27 -21.93 17.11
N GLU A 112 8.13 -20.92 17.03
CA GLU A 112 8.55 -20.05 18.12
C GLU A 112 7.85 -18.68 18.09
N ALA A 113 7.03 -18.42 17.06
CA ALA A 113 6.43 -17.12 16.86
C ALA A 113 5.38 -16.82 17.94
N ASP A 114 5.35 -15.58 18.41
CA ASP A 114 4.30 -15.08 19.28
C ASP A 114 2.94 -15.09 18.56
N ALA A 115 2.01 -15.92 19.05
CA ALA A 115 0.69 -16.12 18.46
C ALA A 115 -0.13 -14.81 18.41
N ALA A 116 -0.03 -13.95 19.44
CA ALA A 116 -0.73 -12.67 19.49
C ALA A 116 -0.20 -11.72 18.40
N ARG A 117 1.12 -11.69 18.22
CA ARG A 117 1.77 -10.89 17.17
C ARG A 117 1.41 -11.37 15.77
N MET A 118 1.27 -12.68 15.55
CA MET A 118 0.84 -13.25 14.27
C MET A 118 -0.63 -12.92 13.99
N ALA A 119 -1.51 -13.00 15.01
CA ALA A 119 -2.91 -12.60 14.89
C ALA A 119 -3.05 -11.10 14.58
N GLU A 120 -2.31 -10.24 15.28
CA GLU A 120 -2.25 -8.79 15.02
C GLU A 120 -1.82 -8.50 13.58
N MET A 121 -0.81 -9.22 13.06
CA MET A 121 -0.35 -9.07 11.68
C MET A 121 -1.46 -9.41 10.67
N VAL A 122 -2.19 -10.50 10.87
CA VAL A 122 -3.34 -10.86 10.01
C VAL A 122 -4.43 -9.81 10.13
N GLN A 123 -4.73 -9.34 11.34
CA GLN A 123 -5.73 -8.30 11.56
C GLN A 123 -5.38 -7.01 10.81
N VAL A 124 -4.16 -6.50 10.93
CA VAL A 124 -3.75 -5.24 10.29
C VAL A 124 -3.59 -5.41 8.77
N ASN A 125 -2.81 -6.42 8.35
CA ASN A 125 -2.43 -6.58 6.95
C ASN A 125 -3.58 -7.07 6.06
N VAL A 126 -4.57 -7.77 6.63
CA VAL A 126 -5.64 -8.42 5.87
C VAL A 126 -7.01 -7.91 6.31
N ALA A 127 -7.45 -8.19 7.53
CA ALA A 127 -8.83 -7.95 7.95
C ALA A 127 -9.18 -6.46 7.90
N SER A 128 -8.33 -5.59 8.44
CA SER A 128 -8.56 -4.14 8.43
C SER A 128 -8.47 -3.55 7.02
N LEU A 129 -7.55 -4.04 6.17
CA LEU A 129 -7.48 -3.63 4.77
C LEU A 129 -8.78 -3.97 4.02
N VAL A 130 -9.31 -5.20 4.19
CA VAL A 130 -10.58 -5.63 3.60
C VAL A 130 -11.73 -4.79 4.14
N GLY A 131 -11.80 -4.60 5.46
CA GLY A 131 -12.84 -3.79 6.11
C GLY A 131 -12.84 -2.35 5.60
N ILE A 132 -11.69 -1.68 5.60
CA ILE A 132 -11.56 -0.31 5.08
C ILE A 132 -11.93 -0.26 3.59
N THR A 133 -11.42 -1.20 2.79
CA THR A 133 -11.81 -1.26 1.37
C THR A 133 -13.32 -1.41 1.22
N ARG A 134 -13.98 -2.29 1.99
CA ARG A 134 -15.43 -2.50 1.93
C ARG A 134 -16.23 -1.26 2.32
N GLU A 135 -15.78 -0.50 3.34
CA GLU A 135 -16.43 0.74 3.77
C GLU A 135 -16.40 1.84 2.70
N PHE A 136 -15.30 1.97 1.97
CA PHE A 136 -15.10 3.08 1.05
C PHE A 136 -15.31 2.74 -0.44
N LEU A 137 -15.16 1.49 -0.85
CA LEU A 137 -15.26 1.09 -2.26
C LEU A 137 -16.58 1.48 -2.94
N PRO A 138 -17.77 1.38 -2.29
CA PRO A 138 -19.02 1.81 -2.92
C PRO A 138 -19.05 3.29 -3.28
N GLU A 139 -18.44 4.14 -2.45
CA GLU A 139 -18.35 5.57 -2.69
C GLU A 139 -17.32 5.85 -3.81
N LEU A 140 -16.13 5.25 -3.73
CA LEU A 140 -15.07 5.39 -4.73
C LEU A 140 -15.52 4.97 -6.13
N THR A 141 -16.28 3.87 -6.24
CA THR A 141 -16.80 3.38 -7.53
C THR A 141 -17.91 4.27 -8.09
N ARG A 142 -18.77 4.82 -7.23
CA ARG A 142 -19.82 5.76 -7.65
C ARG A 142 -19.24 7.10 -8.14
N GLU A 143 -18.20 7.59 -7.48
CA GLU A 143 -17.46 8.78 -7.91
C GLU A 143 -16.73 8.55 -9.23
N GLY A 144 -16.21 7.35 -9.45
CA GLY A 144 -15.54 6.93 -10.69
C GLY A 144 -14.27 7.72 -11.02
N ARG A 145 -13.74 8.49 -10.04
CA ARG A 145 -12.51 9.28 -10.15
C ARG A 145 -11.62 9.02 -8.94
N GLY A 146 -10.31 9.10 -9.11
CA GLY A 146 -9.35 8.80 -8.05
C GLY A 146 -8.84 7.36 -8.09
N ALA A 147 -8.38 6.86 -6.96
CA ALA A 147 -7.71 5.57 -6.91
C ALA A 147 -7.94 4.78 -5.61
N LEU A 148 -7.82 3.45 -5.74
CA LEU A 148 -7.58 2.52 -4.63
C LEU A 148 -6.18 1.91 -4.81
N VAL A 149 -5.29 2.10 -3.87
CA VAL A 149 -3.98 1.45 -3.84
C VAL A 149 -3.87 0.59 -2.60
N ASN A 150 -3.60 -0.68 -2.79
CA ASN A 150 -3.28 -1.61 -1.70
C ASN A 150 -1.79 -1.99 -1.77
N VAL A 151 -1.07 -1.80 -0.67
CA VAL A 151 0.37 -2.08 -0.61
C VAL A 151 0.59 -3.55 -0.26
N ALA A 152 0.93 -4.34 -1.28
CA ALA A 152 1.38 -5.72 -1.19
C ALA A 152 2.90 -5.79 -0.87
N SER A 153 3.65 -6.67 -1.53
CA SER A 153 5.11 -6.83 -1.45
C SER A 153 5.59 -7.78 -2.54
N VAL A 154 6.88 -7.77 -2.87
CA VAL A 154 7.51 -8.86 -3.62
C VAL A 154 7.37 -10.22 -2.91
N ALA A 155 7.23 -10.23 -1.59
CA ALA A 155 6.92 -11.42 -0.80
C ALA A 155 5.57 -12.08 -1.17
N ALA A 156 4.69 -11.39 -1.90
CA ALA A 156 3.42 -11.91 -2.37
C ALA A 156 3.56 -13.00 -3.45
N TYR A 157 4.68 -13.05 -4.15
CA TYR A 157 4.88 -13.90 -5.33
C TYR A 157 5.46 -15.28 -5.02
N GLN A 158 5.91 -15.50 -3.77
CA GLN A 158 6.59 -16.74 -3.38
C GLN A 158 6.32 -17.11 -1.92
N PRO A 159 6.49 -18.38 -1.53
CA PRO A 159 6.57 -18.76 -0.13
C PRO A 159 7.75 -18.05 0.57
N CYS A 160 7.55 -17.62 1.80
CA CYS A 160 8.55 -16.89 2.58
C CYS A 160 8.86 -17.64 3.89
N PRO A 161 9.71 -18.70 3.89
CA PRO A 161 10.16 -19.33 5.13
C PRO A 161 10.77 -18.31 6.09
N GLY A 162 10.46 -18.43 7.38
CA GLY A 162 10.83 -17.42 8.38
C GLY A 162 9.99 -16.14 8.38
N MET A 163 9.10 -15.96 7.38
CA MET A 163 8.14 -14.85 7.29
C MET A 163 6.77 -15.35 6.78
N ALA A 164 6.35 -16.55 7.20
CA ALA A 164 5.21 -17.26 6.61
C ALA A 164 3.91 -16.43 6.62
N VAL A 165 3.54 -15.86 7.77
CA VAL A 165 2.32 -15.06 7.93
C VAL A 165 2.39 -13.77 7.10
N TYR A 166 3.54 -13.09 7.11
CA TYR A 166 3.75 -11.89 6.31
C TYR A 166 3.59 -12.17 4.82
N GLY A 167 4.35 -13.16 4.29
CA GLY A 167 4.26 -13.53 2.86
C GLY A 167 2.85 -13.92 2.45
N ALA A 168 2.16 -14.74 3.26
CA ALA A 168 0.77 -15.12 3.02
C ALA A 168 -0.18 -13.91 3.03
N SER A 169 -0.01 -12.97 3.99
CA SER A 169 -0.83 -11.76 4.05
C SER A 169 -0.65 -10.88 2.80
N LYS A 170 0.58 -10.77 2.28
CA LYS A 170 0.86 -9.97 1.09
C LYS A 170 0.40 -10.65 -0.21
N ALA A 171 0.42 -11.99 -0.27
CA ALA A 171 -0.20 -12.76 -1.36
C ALA A 171 -1.73 -12.58 -1.39
N PHE A 172 -2.37 -12.57 -0.21
CA PHE A 172 -3.78 -12.22 -0.10
C PHE A 172 -4.06 -10.82 -0.66
N VAL A 173 -3.31 -9.80 -0.22
CA VAL A 173 -3.49 -8.41 -0.67
C VAL A 173 -3.35 -8.28 -2.18
N LEU A 174 -2.37 -8.94 -2.78
CA LEU A 174 -2.16 -8.95 -4.23
C LEU A 174 -3.39 -9.52 -4.95
N SER A 175 -3.77 -10.75 -4.63
CA SER A 175 -4.90 -11.44 -5.27
C SER A 175 -6.23 -10.71 -5.06
N PHE A 176 -6.49 -10.22 -3.84
CA PHE A 176 -7.67 -9.43 -3.52
C PHE A 176 -7.75 -8.16 -4.37
N THR A 177 -6.65 -7.42 -4.49
CA THR A 177 -6.64 -6.16 -5.23
C THR A 177 -6.82 -6.36 -6.72
N GLU A 178 -6.19 -7.39 -7.30
CA GLU A 178 -6.37 -7.73 -8.72
C GLU A 178 -7.83 -8.13 -9.02
N SER A 179 -8.49 -8.84 -8.11
CA SER A 179 -9.91 -9.17 -8.22
C SER A 179 -10.79 -7.92 -8.19
N ILE A 180 -10.58 -7.01 -7.22
CA ILE A 180 -11.30 -5.72 -7.12
C ILE A 180 -11.05 -4.87 -8.38
N ALA A 181 -9.83 -4.84 -8.90
CA ALA A 181 -9.53 -4.12 -10.14
C ALA A 181 -10.37 -4.62 -11.33
N HIS A 182 -10.58 -5.94 -11.42
CA HIS A 182 -11.43 -6.53 -12.44
C HIS A 182 -12.92 -6.21 -12.21
N GLU A 183 -13.42 -6.36 -10.99
CA GLU A 183 -14.81 -6.10 -10.63
C GLU A 183 -15.21 -4.64 -10.88
N THR A 184 -14.32 -3.70 -10.60
CA THR A 184 -14.59 -2.26 -10.70
C THR A 184 -14.17 -1.62 -12.03
N ARG A 185 -13.72 -2.39 -13.01
CA ARG A 185 -13.13 -1.89 -14.28
C ARG A 185 -14.02 -0.94 -15.09
N SER A 186 -15.34 -1.00 -14.88
CA SER A 186 -16.32 -0.14 -15.56
C SER A 186 -16.65 1.14 -14.81
N SER A 187 -16.19 1.30 -13.57
CA SER A 187 -16.52 2.47 -12.72
C SER A 187 -15.66 3.71 -12.98
N GLY A 188 -14.54 3.56 -13.68
CA GLY A 188 -13.53 4.61 -13.83
C GLY A 188 -12.54 4.74 -12.66
N LEU A 189 -12.80 4.07 -11.53
CA LEU A 189 -11.87 3.99 -10.40
C LEU A 189 -10.57 3.26 -10.83
N ARG A 190 -9.43 3.81 -10.49
CA ARG A 190 -8.12 3.19 -10.74
C ARG A 190 -7.71 2.35 -9.55
N VAL A 191 -7.60 1.05 -9.73
CA VAL A 191 -7.25 0.10 -8.66
C VAL A 191 -5.87 -0.49 -8.94
N LEU A 192 -5.00 -0.47 -7.93
CA LEU A 192 -3.59 -0.88 -8.06
C LEU A 192 -3.11 -1.65 -6.83
N ALA A 193 -2.60 -2.86 -7.04
CA ALA A 193 -1.72 -3.51 -6.08
C ALA A 193 -0.27 -3.04 -6.31
N LEU A 194 0.32 -2.39 -5.32
CA LEU A 194 1.72 -2.03 -5.33
C LEU A 194 2.52 -3.10 -4.57
N SER A 195 3.51 -3.71 -5.23
CA SER A 195 4.41 -4.70 -4.62
C SER A 195 5.83 -4.13 -4.52
N PRO A 196 6.18 -3.44 -3.41
CA PRO A 196 7.53 -2.97 -3.17
C PRO A 196 8.50 -4.13 -2.95
N GLY A 197 9.76 -3.93 -3.40
CA GLY A 197 10.91 -4.68 -2.89
C GLY A 197 11.42 -4.08 -1.57
N ALA A 198 12.66 -4.44 -1.18
CA ALA A 198 13.30 -3.83 -0.03
C ALA A 198 13.32 -2.30 -0.18
N THR A 199 12.74 -1.60 0.78
CA THR A 199 12.59 -0.14 0.76
C THR A 199 13.12 0.46 2.06
N ARG A 200 13.92 1.51 1.98
CA ARG A 200 14.45 2.22 3.16
C ARG A 200 13.31 2.92 3.91
N THR A 201 12.82 2.25 4.94
CA THR A 201 11.73 2.69 5.82
C THR A 201 11.91 2.05 7.19
N GLU A 202 11.14 2.47 8.19
CA GLU A 202 11.09 1.84 9.52
C GLU A 202 10.59 0.36 9.50
N PHE A 203 10.23 -0.19 8.34
CA PHE A 203 9.72 -1.57 8.24
C PHE A 203 10.72 -2.59 8.79
N PHE A 204 12.01 -2.44 8.47
CA PHE A 204 13.04 -3.36 8.91
C PHE A 204 13.37 -3.19 10.39
N ASP A 205 13.19 -2.00 10.96
CA ASP A 205 13.28 -1.78 12.41
C ASP A 205 12.18 -2.56 13.14
N VAL A 206 10.95 -2.57 12.58
CA VAL A 206 9.80 -3.32 13.12
C VAL A 206 9.98 -4.84 12.96
N VAL A 207 10.57 -5.30 11.85
CA VAL A 207 10.92 -6.71 11.62
C VAL A 207 12.05 -7.17 12.53
N GLY A 208 12.90 -6.22 12.98
CA GLY A 208 14.03 -6.47 13.86
C GLY A 208 15.33 -6.85 13.14
N THR A 209 15.31 -6.88 11.79
CA THR A 209 16.52 -7.19 11.01
C THR A 209 16.39 -6.74 9.56
N GLU A 210 17.49 -6.19 8.99
CA GLU A 210 17.61 -5.96 7.55
C GLU A 210 17.83 -7.26 6.75
N ALA A 211 18.17 -8.34 7.42
CA ALA A 211 18.35 -9.68 6.81
C ALA A 211 17.05 -10.26 6.20
N ALA A 212 15.91 -9.63 6.42
CA ALA A 212 14.66 -9.91 5.70
C ALA A 212 14.60 -9.23 4.32
N ALA A 213 15.57 -8.37 3.99
CA ALA A 213 15.62 -7.65 2.72
C ALA A 213 16.21 -8.53 1.62
N VAL A 214 15.47 -8.73 0.54
CA VAL A 214 15.97 -9.40 -0.67
C VAL A 214 16.13 -8.37 -1.78
N GLY A 215 17.33 -8.28 -2.35
CA GLY A 215 17.65 -7.39 -3.45
C GLY A 215 18.16 -6.00 -3.01
N ARG A 216 18.13 -5.04 -3.94
CA ARG A 216 18.61 -3.67 -3.67
C ARG A 216 17.54 -2.83 -3.01
N PHE A 217 17.94 -2.08 -1.99
CA PHE A 217 17.06 -1.09 -1.36
C PHE A 217 16.67 0.02 -2.33
N GLN A 218 15.38 0.32 -2.38
CA GLN A 218 14.81 1.47 -3.05
C GLN A 218 14.51 2.59 -2.03
N SER A 219 14.42 3.84 -2.49
CA SER A 219 13.85 4.92 -1.67
C SER A 219 12.31 4.83 -1.65
N ALA A 220 11.69 5.30 -0.56
CA ALA A 220 10.23 5.42 -0.50
C ALA A 220 9.71 6.34 -1.63
N THR A 221 10.45 7.39 -1.94
CA THR A 221 10.13 8.34 -3.02
C THR A 221 10.05 7.67 -4.37
N ASP A 222 11.02 6.82 -4.73
CA ASP A 222 11.02 6.12 -6.02
C ASP A 222 9.88 5.09 -6.11
N VAL A 223 9.64 4.36 -5.02
CA VAL A 223 8.56 3.35 -4.97
C VAL A 223 7.20 4.01 -5.17
N VAL A 224 6.92 5.09 -4.44
CA VAL A 224 5.65 5.81 -4.55
C VAL A 224 5.53 6.51 -5.91
N ALA A 225 6.61 7.10 -6.43
CA ALA A 225 6.60 7.71 -7.77
C ALA A 225 6.23 6.70 -8.87
N GLN A 226 6.70 5.45 -8.77
CA GLN A 226 6.32 4.38 -9.70
C GLN A 226 4.83 4.03 -9.59
N ALA A 227 4.26 3.99 -8.37
CA ALA A 227 2.84 3.77 -8.17
C ALA A 227 2.01 4.91 -8.77
N MET A 228 2.37 6.16 -8.49
CA MET A 228 1.69 7.34 -9.03
C MET A 228 1.78 7.38 -10.55
N ALA A 229 2.93 7.07 -11.15
CA ALA A 229 3.09 6.97 -12.59
C ALA A 229 2.25 5.83 -13.21
N ALA A 230 2.06 4.71 -12.50
CA ALA A 230 1.18 3.63 -12.96
C ALA A 230 -0.30 4.05 -12.91
N LEU A 231 -0.71 4.78 -11.89
CA LEU A 231 -2.04 5.36 -11.78
C LEU A 231 -2.31 6.40 -12.89
N ASP A 232 -1.32 7.16 -13.32
CA ASP A 232 -1.46 8.16 -14.38
C ASP A 232 -1.55 7.56 -15.80
N ARG A 233 -1.38 6.24 -15.97
CA ARG A 233 -1.54 5.60 -17.28
C ARG A 233 -2.99 5.60 -17.71
N ARG A 234 -3.23 5.69 -19.02
CA ARG A 234 -4.59 5.59 -19.61
C ARG A 234 -5.33 4.31 -19.18
N ARG A 235 -4.60 3.20 -19.01
CA ARG A 235 -5.07 1.95 -18.40
C ARG A 235 -4.15 1.63 -17.25
N THR A 236 -4.64 1.82 -16.04
CA THR A 236 -3.93 1.43 -14.83
C THR A 236 -3.78 -0.10 -14.81
N PRO A 237 -2.58 -0.65 -14.65
CA PRO A 237 -2.42 -2.09 -14.44
C PRO A 237 -3.02 -2.49 -13.08
N ALA A 238 -3.58 -3.69 -12.96
CA ALA A 238 -4.12 -4.18 -11.70
C ALA A 238 -3.03 -4.34 -10.61
N SER A 239 -1.78 -4.60 -11.03
CA SER A 239 -0.63 -4.70 -10.13
C SER A 239 0.66 -4.22 -10.78
N ILE A 240 1.59 -3.73 -9.96
CA ILE A 240 2.98 -3.45 -10.34
C ILE A 240 3.95 -3.93 -9.26
N VAL A 241 5.14 -4.34 -9.69
CA VAL A 241 6.28 -4.57 -8.80
C VAL A 241 7.24 -3.38 -8.97
N SER A 242 7.66 -2.76 -7.85
CA SER A 242 8.58 -1.64 -7.91
C SER A 242 10.01 -2.11 -8.20
N GLY A 243 10.67 -1.43 -9.12
CA GLY A 243 12.02 -1.74 -9.59
C GLY A 243 12.06 -2.84 -10.66
N ALA A 244 12.78 -2.57 -11.76
CA ALA A 244 12.82 -3.47 -12.91
C ALA A 244 13.37 -4.87 -12.57
N ALA A 245 14.42 -4.95 -11.74
CA ALA A 245 14.98 -6.23 -11.30
C ALA A 245 13.96 -7.05 -10.50
N ASN A 246 13.28 -6.43 -9.55
CA ASN A 246 12.22 -7.08 -8.76
C ASN A 246 11.07 -7.56 -9.65
N ALA A 247 10.67 -6.76 -10.63
CA ALA A 247 9.60 -7.12 -11.56
C ALA A 247 9.97 -8.35 -12.41
N VAL A 248 11.21 -8.42 -12.89
CA VAL A 248 11.72 -9.59 -13.62
C VAL A 248 11.75 -10.81 -12.72
N THR A 249 12.32 -10.69 -11.52
CA THR A 249 12.41 -11.81 -10.56
C THR A 249 11.03 -12.34 -10.19
N SER A 250 10.07 -11.45 -9.86
CA SER A 250 8.70 -11.85 -9.52
C SER A 250 8.00 -12.60 -10.67
N LYS A 251 8.22 -12.19 -11.92
CA LYS A 251 7.69 -12.92 -13.09
C LYS A 251 8.33 -14.30 -13.25
N LEU A 252 9.65 -14.40 -13.11
CA LEU A 252 10.36 -15.68 -13.21
C LEU A 252 9.91 -16.65 -12.12
N VAL A 253 9.76 -16.17 -10.89
CA VAL A 253 9.24 -16.97 -9.77
C VAL A 253 7.85 -17.52 -10.08
N GLY A 254 6.96 -16.74 -10.70
CA GLY A 254 5.63 -17.19 -11.12
C GLY A 254 5.62 -18.32 -12.17
N LEU A 255 6.71 -18.46 -12.93
CA LEU A 255 6.88 -19.52 -13.93
C LEU A 255 7.56 -20.79 -13.37
N MET A 256 8.16 -20.73 -12.18
CA MET A 256 8.90 -21.84 -11.58
C MET A 256 7.96 -22.81 -10.86
N PRO A 257 8.29 -24.11 -10.85
CA PRO A 257 7.59 -25.07 -10.00
C PRO A 257 7.68 -24.67 -8.52
N ARG A 258 6.58 -24.72 -7.78
CA ARG A 258 6.53 -24.30 -6.37
C ARG A 258 7.59 -24.93 -5.47
N ARG A 259 8.00 -26.18 -5.74
CA ARG A 259 9.07 -26.85 -4.98
C ARG A 259 10.42 -26.15 -5.17
N MET A 260 10.73 -25.70 -6.38
CA MET A 260 11.98 -24.95 -6.67
C MET A 260 11.93 -23.58 -6.03
N THR A 261 10.81 -22.87 -6.16
CA THR A 261 10.61 -21.57 -5.52
C THR A 261 10.80 -21.66 -4.00
N LEU A 262 10.20 -22.66 -3.36
CA LEU A 262 10.34 -22.88 -1.91
C LEU A 262 11.80 -23.16 -1.51
N ALA A 263 12.52 -24.02 -2.26
CA ALA A 263 13.91 -24.32 -1.96
C ALA A 263 14.84 -23.11 -2.09
N ILE A 264 14.61 -22.27 -3.12
CA ILE A 264 15.41 -21.04 -3.35
C ILE A 264 15.09 -20.00 -2.29
N SER A 265 13.81 -19.70 -2.05
CA SER A 265 13.42 -18.72 -1.04
C SER A 265 13.84 -19.12 0.37
N GLY A 266 13.78 -20.44 0.68
CA GLY A 266 14.26 -20.95 1.96
C GLY A 266 15.76 -20.71 2.17
N ARG A 267 16.59 -20.94 1.15
CA ARG A 267 18.03 -20.64 1.23
C ARG A 267 18.32 -19.17 1.38
N LEU A 268 17.71 -18.33 0.51
CA LEU A 268 17.93 -16.88 0.53
C LEU A 268 17.55 -16.24 1.88
N LEU A 269 16.47 -16.69 2.50
CA LEU A 269 16.01 -16.16 3.79
C LEU A 269 16.75 -16.77 4.99
N ALA A 270 17.33 -17.99 4.86
CA ALA A 270 18.15 -18.61 5.89
C ALA A 270 19.58 -18.03 5.93
N GLU A 271 20.21 -17.76 4.76
CA GLU A 271 21.54 -17.13 4.68
C GLU A 271 21.57 -15.69 5.20
N SER A 272 20.40 -15.11 5.41
CA SER A 272 20.20 -13.77 5.97
C SER A 272 19.92 -13.80 7.49
N ALA A 273 20.11 -14.94 8.16
CA ALA A 273 19.85 -15.09 9.60
C ALA A 273 21.08 -14.83 10.47
#